data_cf0e14d4ed1e421ff5225ac2545803f9
#
_entry.id   cf0e14d4ed1e421ff5225ac2545803f9
#
_cell.length_a   1.000
_cell.length_b   1.000
_cell.length_c   1.000
_cell.angle_alpha   90.00
_cell.angle_beta   90.00
_cell.angle_gamma   90.00
#
_symmetry.space_group_name_H-M   'P 1'
#
loop_
_entity.id
_entity.type
_entity.pdbx_description
1 polymer ?
#
loop_
_entity_poly.entity_id
_entity_poly.type
_entity_poly.pdbx_seq_one_letter_code
_entity_poly.pdbx_strand_id
1 'polypeptide(L)'
;YYNSYSYFASAEKLFGQNHRLALTLLASPSERGAQQAATDEAYALFGNNYYNPNVGYQAGKLRNSRVRNTHEPIVMLNYTWDMSGNTRLNAATSLRFGKNGYSALTWNGGPDPRGDYYRNMPLSDQTQIVPGITSGETIYFYDRDAIISGSVWDGLIDYDQLYDRNHFIETESKIAKLMGDQYRSNYMIEERHTDQLDYNLAANVEHNMRNNMRIVGGVNLRVNRTNYYSQVKDLMGGDYWYDIDKFADRDMASETAAQNDLDYYWATGHARIARVGDKYGYYYRAHLLETNAWANYTSVSYTHLRAHETLSDL
;
A
#
# COMPACT_ATOMS: atom_id res chain seq x y z
N TYR A 1 15.59 5.89 1.46
CA TYR A 1 16.06 5.82 0.07
C TYR A 1 14.88 5.87 -0.91
N TYR A 2 15.17 6.23 -2.14
CA TYR A 2 14.21 6.26 -3.24
C TYR A 2 14.94 5.86 -4.53
N ASN A 3 14.39 4.89 -5.24
CA ASN A 3 14.88 4.45 -6.54
C ASN A 3 13.68 4.39 -7.49
N SER A 4 13.78 5.08 -8.63
CA SER A 4 12.74 5.08 -9.64
C SER A 4 13.32 5.33 -11.02
N TYR A 5 12.74 4.72 -12.01
CA TYR A 5 12.98 5.04 -13.42
C TYR A 5 11.65 5.05 -14.16
N SER A 6 11.61 5.71 -15.29
CA SER A 6 10.40 5.77 -16.10
C SER A 6 10.72 5.37 -17.54
N TYR A 7 9.78 4.73 -18.18
CA TYR A 7 9.85 4.46 -19.61
C TYR A 7 8.55 4.86 -20.28
N PHE A 8 8.71 5.35 -21.51
CA PHE A 8 7.63 5.81 -22.36
C PHE A 8 7.93 5.44 -23.81
N ALA A 9 6.91 4.95 -24.50
CA ALA A 9 6.96 4.72 -25.94
C ALA A 9 5.60 5.08 -26.53
N SER A 10 5.58 5.76 -27.68
CA SER A 10 4.35 6.05 -28.41
C SER A 10 4.57 5.95 -29.90
N ALA A 11 3.58 5.41 -30.60
CA ALA A 11 3.57 5.32 -32.04
C ALA A 11 2.17 5.71 -32.55
N GLU A 12 2.12 6.54 -33.58
CA GLU A 12 0.88 6.95 -34.22
C GLU A 12 0.92 6.57 -35.71
N LYS A 13 -0.20 6.12 -36.23
CA LYS A 13 -0.39 5.82 -37.62
C LYS A 13 -1.69 6.43 -38.14
N LEU A 14 -1.58 7.12 -39.28
CA LEU A 14 -2.71 7.61 -40.05
C LEU A 14 -3.09 6.59 -41.14
N PHE A 15 -4.36 6.28 -41.24
CA PHE A 15 -4.93 5.42 -42.27
C PHE A 15 -5.85 6.26 -43.17
N GLY A 16 -5.43 6.54 -44.39
CA GLY A 16 -6.09 7.51 -45.24
C GLY A 16 -6.05 8.91 -44.64
N GLN A 17 -7.10 9.72 -44.89
CA GLN A 17 -7.17 11.09 -44.39
C GLN A 17 -7.99 11.24 -43.09
N ASN A 18 -8.74 10.19 -42.73
CA ASN A 18 -9.82 10.29 -41.74
C ASN A 18 -9.62 9.42 -40.50
N HIS A 19 -8.61 8.55 -40.47
CA HIS A 19 -8.40 7.63 -39.36
C HIS A 19 -7.04 7.82 -38.75
N ARG A 20 -6.98 7.93 -37.42
CA ARG A 20 -5.77 8.02 -36.62
C ARG A 20 -5.80 6.96 -35.53
N LEU A 21 -4.72 6.20 -35.41
CA LEU A 21 -4.53 5.21 -34.35
C LEU A 21 -3.21 5.50 -33.65
N ALA A 22 -3.24 5.65 -32.33
CA ALA A 22 -2.08 5.88 -31.50
C ALA A 22 -1.99 4.82 -30.40
N LEU A 23 -0.84 4.15 -30.32
CA LEU A 23 -0.48 3.22 -29.26
C LEU A 23 0.51 3.89 -28.33
N THR A 24 0.28 3.86 -27.01
CA THR A 24 1.17 4.42 -26.01
C THR A 24 1.41 3.40 -24.92
N LEU A 25 2.67 3.24 -24.52
CA LEU A 25 3.13 2.46 -23.39
C LEU A 25 3.86 3.38 -22.42
N LEU A 26 3.53 3.32 -21.13
CA LEU A 26 4.24 4.05 -20.10
C LEU A 26 4.26 3.28 -18.78
N ALA A 27 5.32 3.46 -18.01
CA ALA A 27 5.41 3.04 -16.61
C ALA A 27 6.47 3.84 -15.86
N SER A 28 6.34 3.85 -14.54
CA SER A 28 7.31 4.44 -13.62
C SER A 28 7.51 3.52 -12.43
N PRO A 29 8.27 2.41 -12.58
CA PRO A 29 8.64 1.57 -11.47
C PRO A 29 9.35 2.37 -10.39
N SER A 30 9.00 2.11 -9.13
CA SER A 30 9.61 2.79 -8.00
C SER A 30 9.75 1.87 -6.79
N GLU A 31 10.86 2.02 -6.08
CA GLU A 31 11.10 1.43 -4.78
C GLU A 31 11.49 2.53 -3.80
N ARG A 32 10.81 2.63 -2.67
CA ARG A 32 11.08 3.65 -1.67
C ARG A 32 10.91 3.14 -0.25
N GLY A 33 11.81 3.55 0.63
CA GLY A 33 11.61 3.44 2.07
C GLY A 33 10.43 4.31 2.49
N ALA A 34 9.51 3.74 3.28
CA ALA A 34 8.39 4.49 3.83
C ALA A 34 8.71 4.91 5.27
N GLN A 35 8.24 6.10 5.64
CA GLN A 35 8.29 6.60 7.00
C GLN A 35 7.01 6.23 7.72
N GLN A 36 7.10 6.02 9.03
CA GLN A 36 5.97 5.91 9.94
C GLN A 36 6.11 7.02 10.99
N ALA A 37 4.99 7.63 11.36
CA ALA A 37 4.95 8.53 12.49
C ALA A 37 5.26 7.77 13.79
N ALA A 38 5.92 8.46 14.71
CA ALA A 38 6.24 7.99 16.05
C ALA A 38 5.63 8.93 17.10
N THR A 39 5.86 8.66 18.38
CA THR A 39 5.41 9.52 19.46
C THR A 39 6.28 10.77 19.60
N ASP A 40 5.75 11.82 20.23
CA ASP A 40 6.53 13.04 20.50
C ASP A 40 7.75 12.77 21.38
N GLU A 41 7.65 11.80 22.30
CA GLU A 41 8.79 11.36 23.12
C GLU A 41 9.89 10.74 22.26
N ALA A 42 9.52 9.90 21.30
CA ALA A 42 10.51 9.28 20.42
C ALA A 42 11.23 10.33 19.56
N TYR A 43 10.52 11.33 19.06
CA TYR A 43 11.14 12.44 18.33
C TYR A 43 12.06 13.27 19.22
N ALA A 44 11.66 13.54 20.47
CA ALA A 44 12.47 14.28 21.42
C ALA A 44 13.74 13.51 21.81
N LEU A 45 13.63 12.20 22.07
CA LEU A 45 14.77 11.31 22.38
C LEU A 45 15.75 11.19 21.22
N PHE A 46 15.24 11.09 20.00
CA PHE A 46 16.06 10.99 18.78
C PHE A 46 16.67 12.35 18.37
N GLY A 47 16.12 13.44 18.87
CA GLY A 47 16.61 14.80 18.61
C GLY A 47 16.14 15.43 17.31
N ASN A 48 15.25 14.76 16.54
CA ASN A 48 14.65 15.32 15.33
C ASN A 48 13.40 14.55 14.87
N ASN A 49 12.64 15.17 13.95
CA ASN A 49 11.38 14.63 13.43
C ASN A 49 11.58 13.62 12.27
N TYR A 50 12.80 13.24 11.94
CA TYR A 50 13.10 12.23 10.91
C TYR A 50 13.21 10.82 11.46
N TYR A 51 13.05 10.65 12.78
CA TYR A 51 12.98 9.33 13.40
C TYR A 51 11.93 8.45 12.72
N ASN A 52 12.31 7.20 12.45
CA ASN A 52 11.43 6.21 11.83
C ASN A 52 11.56 4.87 12.58
N PRO A 53 10.50 4.41 13.28
CA PRO A 53 10.57 3.20 14.12
C PRO A 53 10.78 1.90 13.33
N ASN A 54 10.77 1.95 12.00
CA ASN A 54 10.99 0.77 11.14
C ASN A 54 12.45 0.68 10.63
N VAL A 55 13.27 1.64 11.01
CA VAL A 55 14.69 1.71 10.61
C VAL A 55 15.57 1.13 11.69
N GLY A 56 16.62 0.47 11.29
CA GLY A 56 17.64 -0.08 12.15
C GLY A 56 18.85 -0.58 11.39
N TYR A 57 19.70 -1.37 12.03
CA TYR A 57 20.90 -1.91 11.43
C TYR A 57 20.85 -3.42 11.27
N GLN A 58 21.39 -3.91 10.14
CA GLN A 58 21.68 -5.30 9.86
C GLN A 58 23.09 -5.42 9.30
N ALA A 59 23.95 -6.18 9.95
CA ALA A 59 25.35 -6.34 9.58
C ALA A 59 26.04 -4.99 9.30
N GLY A 60 25.78 -3.99 10.17
CA GLY A 60 26.31 -2.64 10.06
C GLY A 60 25.72 -1.77 8.94
N LYS A 61 24.72 -2.25 8.21
CA LYS A 61 24.02 -1.49 7.14
C LYS A 61 22.64 -1.07 7.58
N LEU A 62 22.25 0.15 7.19
CA LEU A 62 20.93 0.68 7.47
C LEU A 62 19.86 -0.12 6.70
N ARG A 63 18.84 -0.60 7.42
CA ARG A 63 17.69 -1.32 6.88
C ARG A 63 16.40 -0.62 7.30
N ASN A 64 15.45 -0.53 6.37
CA ASN A 64 14.08 -0.12 6.65
C ASN A 64 13.14 -1.28 6.31
N SER A 65 12.37 -1.76 7.28
CA SER A 65 11.41 -2.85 7.05
C SER A 65 10.21 -2.42 6.22
N ARG A 66 9.93 -1.11 6.15
CA ARG A 66 8.82 -0.57 5.37
C ARG A 66 9.30 -0.03 4.04
N VAL A 67 9.10 -0.82 3.01
CA VAL A 67 9.47 -0.50 1.62
C VAL A 67 8.22 -0.63 0.75
N ARG A 68 7.95 0.40 -0.03
CA ARG A 68 6.93 0.35 -1.08
C ARG A 68 7.60 0.06 -2.42
N ASN A 69 7.13 -0.98 -3.09
CA ASN A 69 7.58 -1.37 -4.41
C ASN A 69 6.39 -1.38 -5.36
N THR A 70 6.46 -0.57 -6.42
CA THR A 70 5.36 -0.41 -7.35
C THR A 70 5.86 -0.52 -8.78
N HIS A 71 5.20 -1.36 -9.58
CA HIS A 71 5.41 -1.45 -11.02
C HIS A 71 4.06 -1.74 -11.70
N GLU A 72 3.44 -0.70 -12.23
CA GLU A 72 2.10 -0.76 -12.85
C GLU A 72 2.13 -0.12 -14.24
N PRO A 73 2.62 -0.84 -15.27
CA PRO A 73 2.61 -0.36 -16.65
C PRO A 73 1.18 -0.14 -17.16
N ILE A 74 1.06 0.85 -18.05
CA ILE A 74 -0.17 1.21 -18.73
C ILE A 74 0.07 1.13 -20.24
N VAL A 75 -0.79 0.40 -20.92
CA VAL A 75 -0.88 0.36 -22.39
C VAL A 75 -2.16 1.04 -22.79
N MET A 76 -2.08 2.01 -23.69
CA MET A 76 -3.24 2.76 -24.20
C MET A 76 -3.29 2.69 -25.71
N LEU A 77 -4.50 2.54 -26.24
CA LEU A 77 -4.79 2.63 -27.65
C LEU A 77 -5.86 3.68 -27.86
N ASN A 78 -5.55 4.72 -28.63
CA ASN A 78 -6.45 5.79 -28.99
C ASN A 78 -6.78 5.75 -30.46
N TYR A 79 -8.03 5.84 -30.80
CA TYR A 79 -8.53 5.85 -32.17
C TYR A 79 -9.43 7.07 -32.38
N THR A 80 -9.16 7.78 -33.46
CA THR A 80 -9.99 8.89 -33.92
C THR A 80 -10.41 8.64 -35.37
N TRP A 81 -11.69 8.84 -35.64
CA TRP A 81 -12.27 8.73 -36.97
C TRP A 81 -13.08 9.99 -37.29
N ASP A 82 -12.62 10.75 -38.26
CA ASP A 82 -13.35 11.86 -38.87
C ASP A 82 -14.34 11.28 -39.91
N MET A 83 -15.55 10.89 -39.42
CA MET A 83 -16.59 10.24 -40.21
C MET A 83 -17.10 11.16 -41.33
N SER A 84 -17.15 12.47 -41.05
CA SER A 84 -17.52 13.55 -41.99
C SER A 84 -16.90 14.86 -41.50
N GLY A 85 -17.04 15.93 -42.28
CA GLY A 85 -16.61 17.27 -41.87
C GLY A 85 -17.26 17.77 -40.56
N ASN A 86 -18.38 17.18 -40.17
CA ASN A 86 -19.15 17.58 -38.99
C ASN A 86 -19.23 16.51 -37.89
N THR A 87 -18.73 15.29 -38.13
CA THR A 87 -18.90 14.16 -37.21
C THR A 87 -17.56 13.49 -36.93
N ARG A 88 -17.20 13.35 -35.65
CA ARG A 88 -15.99 12.68 -35.21
C ARG A 88 -16.32 11.64 -34.16
N LEU A 89 -15.75 10.45 -34.28
CA LEU A 89 -15.69 9.40 -33.27
C LEU A 89 -14.30 9.43 -32.62
N ASN A 90 -14.26 9.46 -31.30
CA ASN A 90 -13.05 9.18 -30.51
C ASN A 90 -13.31 7.93 -29.68
N ALA A 91 -12.38 6.98 -29.72
CA ALA A 91 -12.40 5.81 -28.87
C ALA A 91 -11.02 5.63 -28.24
N ALA A 92 -10.99 5.29 -26.97
CA ALA A 92 -9.77 5.02 -26.24
C ALA A 92 -9.95 3.76 -25.41
N THR A 93 -8.94 2.90 -25.40
CA THR A 93 -8.89 1.80 -24.44
C THR A 93 -7.54 1.78 -23.75
N SER A 94 -7.55 1.41 -22.46
CA SER A 94 -6.33 1.26 -21.68
C SER A 94 -6.36 0.00 -20.83
N LEU A 95 -5.19 -0.58 -20.65
CA LEU A 95 -4.94 -1.69 -19.75
C LEU A 95 -3.80 -1.29 -18.80
N ARG A 96 -4.09 -1.23 -17.50
CA ARG A 96 -3.10 -1.12 -16.43
C ARG A 96 -3.02 -2.44 -15.70
N PHE A 97 -1.82 -2.92 -15.50
CA PHE A 97 -1.58 -4.19 -14.80
C PHE A 97 -0.26 -4.09 -14.04
N GLY A 98 -0.11 -4.89 -13.00
CA GLY A 98 1.17 -4.91 -12.30
C GLY A 98 1.05 -5.22 -10.82
N LYS A 99 2.14 -4.94 -10.13
CA LYS A 99 2.34 -5.23 -8.72
C LYS A 99 2.51 -3.94 -7.92
N ASN A 100 1.87 -3.91 -6.76
CA ASN A 100 2.03 -2.86 -5.76
C ASN A 100 2.19 -3.53 -4.41
N GLY A 101 3.44 -3.61 -3.94
CA GLY A 101 3.83 -4.24 -2.69
C GLY A 101 4.22 -3.22 -1.63
N TYR A 102 3.89 -3.52 -0.38
CA TYR A 102 4.26 -2.74 0.79
C TYR A 102 4.75 -3.66 1.89
N SER A 103 6.06 -3.61 2.18
CA SER A 103 6.64 -4.48 3.21
C SER A 103 6.45 -3.92 4.62
N ALA A 104 6.43 -4.80 5.61
CA ALA A 104 6.37 -4.47 7.02
C ALA A 104 7.02 -5.57 7.85
N LEU A 105 7.63 -5.19 8.97
CA LEU A 105 8.05 -6.12 10.00
C LEU A 105 6.81 -6.62 10.75
N THR A 106 6.68 -7.93 10.89
CA THR A 106 5.69 -8.58 11.74
C THR A 106 6.35 -9.59 12.66
N TRP A 107 5.70 -9.89 13.80
CA TRP A 107 6.23 -10.82 14.78
C TRP A 107 5.11 -11.60 15.46
N ASN A 108 5.43 -12.81 15.88
CA ASN A 108 4.59 -13.67 16.71
C ASN A 108 5.48 -14.55 17.59
N GLY A 109 5.22 -14.56 18.91
CA GLY A 109 6.06 -15.25 19.90
C GLY A 109 7.26 -14.47 20.41
N GLY A 110 7.40 -13.18 20.03
CA GLY A 110 8.43 -12.27 20.52
C GLY A 110 7.88 -10.89 20.88
N PRO A 111 8.65 -10.07 21.64
CA PRO A 111 8.26 -8.70 21.96
C PRO A 111 8.30 -7.80 20.71
N ASP A 112 7.59 -6.65 20.79
CA ASP A 112 7.67 -5.61 19.76
C ASP A 112 9.11 -5.06 19.68
N PRO A 113 9.80 -5.17 18.54
CA PRO A 113 11.19 -4.77 18.44
C PRO A 113 11.41 -3.29 18.12
N ARG A 114 10.34 -2.51 17.91
CA ARG A 114 10.44 -1.10 17.52
C ARG A 114 10.87 -0.24 18.70
N GLY A 115 11.76 0.71 18.44
CA GLY A 115 12.27 1.59 19.47
C GLY A 115 11.20 2.49 20.10
N ASP A 116 10.16 2.89 19.33
CA ASP A 116 9.04 3.71 19.80
C ASP A 116 7.96 2.93 20.56
N TYR A 117 8.13 1.62 20.72
CA TYR A 117 7.25 0.86 21.58
C TYR A 117 7.48 1.25 23.04
N TYR A 118 6.43 1.57 23.78
CA TYR A 118 6.56 2.16 25.10
C TYR A 118 7.47 1.41 26.07
N ARG A 119 7.56 0.07 25.97
CA ARG A 119 8.45 -0.77 26.81
C ARG A 119 9.92 -0.69 26.43
N ASN A 120 10.22 -0.24 25.22
CA ASN A 120 11.58 -0.08 24.71
C ASN A 120 12.09 1.36 24.91
N MET A 121 11.23 2.26 25.40
CA MET A 121 11.59 3.66 25.63
C MET A 121 12.11 3.88 27.06
N PRO A 122 13.11 4.76 27.27
CA PRO A 122 13.69 5.01 28.59
C PRO A 122 12.69 5.49 29.65
N LEU A 123 11.58 6.08 29.21
CA LEU A 123 10.55 6.61 30.08
C LEU A 123 9.63 5.52 30.69
N SER A 124 9.65 4.30 30.13
CA SER A 124 8.77 3.22 30.60
C SER A 124 9.05 2.76 32.02
N ASP A 125 10.30 2.87 32.48
CA ASP A 125 10.74 2.39 33.79
C ASP A 125 10.60 3.45 34.91
N GLN A 126 10.13 4.66 34.55
CA GLN A 126 10.06 5.81 35.48
C GLN A 126 8.69 5.96 36.16
N THR A 127 8.02 4.87 36.44
CA THR A 127 6.76 4.86 37.19
C THR A 127 7.02 5.09 38.67
N GLN A 128 6.59 6.24 39.23
CA GLN A 128 6.57 6.46 40.68
C GLN A 128 5.11 6.37 41.20
N ILE A 129 4.89 5.49 42.16
CA ILE A 129 3.64 5.46 42.92
C ILE A 129 3.75 6.53 43.97
N VAL A 130 2.92 7.58 43.89
CA VAL A 130 2.86 8.64 44.95
C VAL A 130 1.92 8.17 46.02
N PRO A 131 2.42 7.96 47.27
CA PRO A 131 1.57 7.61 48.41
C PRO A 131 0.63 8.80 48.77
N GLY A 132 -0.66 8.52 48.89
CA GLY A 132 -1.61 9.52 49.44
C GLY A 132 -2.73 9.99 48.51
N ILE A 133 -2.78 9.50 47.24
CA ILE A 133 -3.92 9.73 46.34
C ILE A 133 -4.87 8.55 46.46
N THR A 134 -6.09 8.83 46.93
CA THR A 134 -7.10 7.83 47.34
C THR A 134 -7.87 7.17 46.17
N SER A 135 -7.50 7.40 44.95
CA SER A 135 -8.26 6.93 43.78
C SER A 135 -7.61 5.80 42.97
N GLY A 136 -6.48 5.27 43.41
CA GLY A 136 -5.80 4.19 42.65
C GLY A 136 -5.22 4.62 41.30
N GLU A 137 -5.16 5.90 41.02
CA GLU A 137 -4.54 6.44 39.82
C GLU A 137 -3.03 6.43 39.96
N THR A 138 -2.36 5.81 38.96
CA THR A 138 -0.91 5.89 38.87
C THR A 138 -0.54 7.23 38.24
N ILE A 139 0.04 8.14 39.03
CA ILE A 139 0.54 9.40 38.49
C ILE A 139 2.02 9.23 38.14
N TYR A 140 2.33 9.47 36.86
CA TYR A 140 3.69 9.43 36.35
C TYR A 140 4.36 10.78 36.58
N PHE A 141 5.29 10.87 37.56
CA PHE A 141 6.19 12.00 37.71
C PHE A 141 7.57 11.62 37.17
N TYR A 142 7.96 12.22 36.07
CA TYR A 142 9.33 12.13 35.59
C TYR A 142 9.80 13.50 35.11
N ASP A 143 11.07 13.78 35.35
CA ASP A 143 11.73 14.89 34.68
C ASP A 143 12.08 14.45 33.26
N ARG A 144 11.18 14.75 32.34
CA ARG A 144 11.30 14.37 30.92
C ARG A 144 12.60 14.88 30.31
N ASP A 145 12.97 16.12 30.60
CA ASP A 145 14.11 16.76 29.98
C ASP A 145 15.43 16.16 30.50
N ALA A 146 15.50 15.83 31.78
CA ALA A 146 16.66 15.15 32.36
C ALA A 146 16.83 13.73 31.81
N ILE A 147 15.73 12.98 31.62
CA ILE A 147 15.76 11.63 31.04
C ILE A 147 16.18 11.69 29.59
N ILE A 148 15.63 12.60 28.80
CA ILE A 148 15.97 12.77 27.39
C ILE A 148 17.47 13.14 27.25
N SER A 149 17.96 14.06 28.04
CA SER A 149 19.36 14.52 27.97
C SER A 149 20.38 13.47 28.42
N GLY A 150 19.98 12.55 29.31
CA GLY A 150 20.83 11.48 29.83
C GLY A 150 20.70 10.13 29.10
N SER A 151 19.76 10.02 28.16
CA SER A 151 19.49 8.74 27.49
C SER A 151 20.49 8.46 26.36
N VAL A 152 20.91 7.20 26.27
CA VAL A 152 21.67 6.63 25.13
C VAL A 152 20.76 5.90 24.14
N TRP A 153 19.45 6.08 24.25
CA TRP A 153 18.47 5.46 23.37
C TRP A 153 18.64 5.99 21.93
N ASP A 154 18.84 5.09 20.98
CA ASP A 154 18.95 5.40 19.56
C ASP A 154 17.66 5.11 18.77
N GLY A 155 16.71 4.41 19.39
CA GLY A 155 15.41 4.09 18.83
C GLY A 155 15.42 3.18 17.60
N LEU A 156 16.57 2.64 17.25
CA LEU A 156 16.77 1.85 16.04
C LEU A 156 16.51 0.36 16.31
N ILE A 157 16.05 -0.34 15.28
CA ILE A 157 15.87 -1.80 15.37
C ILE A 157 17.21 -2.49 15.21
N ASP A 158 17.56 -3.35 16.14
CA ASP A 158 18.65 -4.30 15.97
C ASP A 158 18.15 -5.53 15.19
N TYR A 159 18.31 -5.48 13.86
CA TYR A 159 17.88 -6.58 12.98
C TYR A 159 18.74 -7.83 13.19
N ASP A 160 20.01 -7.72 13.55
CA ASP A 160 20.87 -8.87 13.80
C ASP A 160 20.35 -9.66 15.01
N GLN A 161 19.92 -8.97 16.07
CA GLN A 161 19.25 -9.62 17.21
C GLN A 161 17.94 -10.34 16.81
N LEU A 162 17.17 -9.80 15.84
CA LEU A 162 15.97 -10.47 15.38
C LEU A 162 16.29 -11.76 14.60
N TYR A 163 17.38 -11.77 13.83
CA TYR A 163 17.88 -12.98 13.19
C TYR A 163 18.29 -14.02 14.21
N ASP A 164 19.04 -13.64 15.26
CA ASP A 164 19.44 -14.54 16.32
C ASP A 164 18.24 -15.15 17.07
N ARG A 165 17.20 -14.33 17.30
CA ARG A 165 15.96 -14.81 17.93
C ARG A 165 15.13 -15.76 17.06
N ASN A 166 15.34 -15.77 15.76
CA ASN A 166 14.72 -16.72 14.83
C ASN A 166 15.49 -18.05 14.75
N HIS A 167 16.70 -18.13 15.27
CA HIS A 167 17.45 -19.39 15.41
C HIS A 167 16.94 -20.20 16.62
N PHE A 168 15.63 -20.40 16.67
CA PHE A 168 14.96 -21.12 17.75
C PHE A 168 14.29 -22.40 17.22
N ILE A 169 14.70 -23.54 17.75
CA ILE A 169 14.06 -24.84 17.47
C ILE A 169 12.92 -25.04 18.47
N GLU A 170 11.71 -25.04 17.98
CA GLU A 170 10.54 -25.37 18.78
C GLU A 170 10.43 -26.89 18.94
N THR A 171 10.26 -27.39 20.16
CA THR A 171 10.27 -28.84 20.42
C THR A 171 8.92 -29.39 20.84
N GLU A 172 7.97 -28.55 21.27
CA GLU A 172 6.77 -29.04 21.98
C GLU A 172 5.51 -29.12 21.11
N SER A 173 5.44 -28.35 20.01
CA SER A 173 4.24 -28.35 19.16
C SER A 173 4.18 -29.53 18.21
N LYS A 174 2.97 -29.83 17.71
CA LYS A 174 2.78 -30.86 16.67
C LYS A 174 3.57 -30.53 15.41
N ILE A 175 3.69 -29.24 15.08
CA ILE A 175 4.43 -28.75 13.91
C ILE A 175 5.94 -28.90 14.14
N ALA A 176 6.43 -28.63 15.34
CA ALA A 176 7.83 -28.82 15.68
C ALA A 176 8.29 -30.28 15.43
N LYS A 177 7.45 -31.25 15.78
CA LYS A 177 7.72 -32.68 15.51
C LYS A 177 7.77 -32.99 14.01
N LEU A 178 7.06 -32.24 13.17
CA LEU A 178 7.09 -32.39 11.71
C LEU A 178 8.28 -31.69 11.09
N MET A 179 8.71 -30.56 11.65
CA MET A 179 9.77 -29.71 11.11
C MET A 179 11.17 -30.16 11.56
N GLY A 180 11.28 -30.96 12.63
CA GLY A 180 12.55 -31.43 13.16
C GLY A 180 13.45 -30.26 13.59
N ASP A 181 14.67 -30.21 13.07
CA ASP A 181 15.68 -29.19 13.44
C ASP A 181 15.51 -27.85 12.68
N GLN A 182 14.35 -27.60 12.05
CA GLN A 182 14.09 -26.34 11.35
C GLN A 182 13.76 -25.22 12.34
N TYR A 183 14.22 -24.02 12.03
CA TYR A 183 14.01 -22.83 12.86
C TYR A 183 12.64 -22.19 12.58
N ARG A 184 11.86 -21.98 13.65
CA ARG A 184 10.64 -21.18 13.57
C ARG A 184 10.98 -19.70 13.58
N SER A 185 10.46 -18.94 12.62
CA SER A 185 10.56 -17.47 12.65
C SER A 185 9.58 -16.89 13.67
N ASN A 186 10.09 -16.11 14.61
CA ASN A 186 9.32 -15.24 15.51
C ASN A 186 9.14 -13.83 14.92
N TYR A 187 10.05 -13.44 14.05
CA TYR A 187 10.07 -12.16 13.32
C TYR A 187 10.23 -12.44 11.83
N MET A 188 9.49 -11.71 11.01
CA MET A 188 9.64 -11.78 9.56
C MET A 188 9.29 -10.45 8.89
N ILE A 189 9.73 -10.27 7.67
CA ILE A 189 9.22 -9.22 6.79
C ILE A 189 8.13 -9.81 5.92
N GLU A 190 6.94 -9.27 6.04
CA GLU A 190 5.83 -9.52 5.11
C GLU A 190 5.82 -8.51 3.98
N GLU A 191 5.18 -8.84 2.87
CA GLU A 191 4.83 -7.89 1.82
C GLU A 191 3.33 -7.99 1.52
N ARG A 192 2.63 -6.88 1.72
CA ARG A 192 1.19 -6.76 1.44
C ARG A 192 1.02 -6.26 0.02
N HIS A 193 0.29 -7.02 -0.77
CA HIS A 193 0.09 -6.77 -2.18
C HIS A 193 -1.31 -6.24 -2.48
N THR A 194 -1.36 -5.30 -3.43
CA THR A 194 -2.57 -4.80 -4.07
C THR A 194 -2.31 -4.82 -5.57
N ASP A 195 -2.36 -6.02 -6.15
CA ASP A 195 -2.04 -6.23 -7.56
C ASP A 195 -3.30 -6.10 -8.40
N GLN A 196 -3.28 -5.22 -9.38
CA GLN A 196 -4.47 -4.91 -10.16
C GLN A 196 -4.32 -5.19 -11.65
N LEU A 197 -5.45 -5.53 -12.25
CA LEU A 197 -5.69 -5.54 -13.69
C LEU A 197 -6.89 -4.62 -13.93
N ASP A 198 -6.67 -3.48 -14.57
CA ASP A 198 -7.67 -2.42 -14.78
C ASP A 198 -7.79 -2.14 -16.27
N TYR A 199 -8.92 -2.56 -16.86
CA TYR A 199 -9.25 -2.32 -18.24
C TYR A 199 -10.28 -1.20 -18.33
N ASN A 200 -10.02 -0.21 -19.19
CA ASN A 200 -10.93 0.88 -19.47
C ASN A 200 -11.18 0.99 -20.96
N LEU A 201 -12.43 1.26 -21.32
CA LEU A 201 -12.87 1.60 -22.67
C LEU A 201 -13.74 2.86 -22.58
N ALA A 202 -13.42 3.86 -23.39
CA ALA A 202 -14.23 5.06 -23.56
C ALA A 202 -14.44 5.30 -25.04
N ALA A 203 -15.65 5.65 -25.42
CA ALA A 203 -15.96 6.07 -26.78
C ALA A 203 -16.96 7.23 -26.76
N ASN A 204 -16.74 8.22 -27.60
CA ASN A 204 -17.68 9.32 -27.78
C ASN A 204 -17.79 9.70 -29.25
N VAL A 205 -18.98 10.18 -29.61
CA VAL A 205 -19.29 10.75 -30.91
C VAL A 205 -19.64 12.21 -30.73
N GLU A 206 -19.00 13.06 -31.47
CA GLU A 206 -19.29 14.47 -31.59
C GLU A 206 -19.90 14.76 -32.95
N HIS A 207 -21.01 15.49 -32.95
CA HIS A 207 -21.65 15.94 -34.15
C HIS A 207 -21.99 17.44 -34.08
N ASN A 208 -21.40 18.21 -34.99
CA ASN A 208 -21.66 19.63 -35.13
C ASN A 208 -22.77 19.85 -36.15
N MET A 209 -23.90 20.36 -35.67
CA MET A 209 -25.08 20.66 -36.48
C MET A 209 -24.99 22.10 -37.06
N ARG A 210 -25.91 22.40 -37.98
CA ARG A 210 -26.13 23.78 -38.45
C ARG A 210 -26.55 24.68 -37.27
N ASN A 211 -26.37 26.00 -37.40
CA ASN A 211 -26.77 26.98 -36.40
C ASN A 211 -26.06 26.92 -35.05
N ASN A 212 -24.75 26.63 -35.04
CA ASN A 212 -23.90 26.63 -33.83
C ASN A 212 -24.41 25.66 -32.73
N MET A 213 -25.07 24.58 -33.14
CA MET A 213 -25.48 23.50 -32.23
C MET A 213 -24.49 22.33 -32.30
N ARG A 214 -24.23 21.74 -31.16
CA ARG A 214 -23.31 20.59 -31.03
C ARG A 214 -23.94 19.53 -30.11
N ILE A 215 -23.86 18.29 -30.52
CA ILE A 215 -24.18 17.13 -29.67
C ILE A 215 -22.92 16.30 -29.48
N VAL A 216 -22.69 15.89 -28.25
CA VAL A 216 -21.64 14.93 -27.89
C VAL A 216 -22.28 13.86 -27.02
N GLY A 217 -22.09 12.61 -27.39
CA GLY A 217 -22.56 11.49 -26.57
C GLY A 217 -21.47 10.43 -26.46
N GLY A 218 -21.43 9.73 -25.34
CA GLY A 218 -20.40 8.75 -25.11
C GLY A 218 -20.77 7.66 -24.12
N VAL A 219 -19.94 6.62 -24.13
CA VAL A 219 -20.02 5.49 -23.22
C VAL A 219 -18.65 5.21 -22.61
N ASN A 220 -18.65 4.79 -21.35
CA ASN A 220 -17.45 4.34 -20.66
C ASN A 220 -17.71 2.96 -20.04
N LEU A 221 -16.72 2.10 -20.10
CA LEU A 221 -16.70 0.79 -19.45
C LEU A 221 -15.38 0.68 -18.69
N ARG A 222 -15.46 0.27 -17.43
CA ARG A 222 -14.29 -0.11 -16.63
C ARG A 222 -14.51 -1.48 -16.04
N VAL A 223 -13.51 -2.34 -16.20
CA VAL A 223 -13.43 -3.65 -15.56
C VAL A 223 -12.15 -3.69 -14.75
N ASN A 224 -12.28 -3.77 -13.44
CA ASN A 224 -11.12 -3.87 -12.55
C ASN A 224 -11.18 -5.19 -11.79
N ARG A 225 -10.03 -5.84 -11.69
CA ARG A 225 -9.78 -7.00 -10.82
C ARG A 225 -8.55 -6.71 -9.97
N THR A 226 -8.73 -6.66 -8.66
CA THR A 226 -7.65 -6.42 -7.71
C THR A 226 -7.49 -7.62 -6.80
N ASN A 227 -6.26 -8.15 -6.70
CA ASN A 227 -5.89 -9.19 -5.76
C ASN A 227 -5.24 -8.54 -4.53
N TYR A 228 -5.77 -8.84 -3.36
CA TYR A 228 -5.26 -8.41 -2.07
C TYR A 228 -4.72 -9.65 -1.35
N TYR A 229 -3.45 -9.63 -0.97
CA TYR A 229 -2.83 -10.73 -0.23
C TYR A 229 -1.61 -10.27 0.54
N SER A 230 -1.26 -11.04 1.57
CA SER A 230 0.02 -10.95 2.24
C SER A 230 0.92 -12.10 1.81
N GLN A 231 2.20 -11.84 1.69
CA GLN A 231 3.23 -12.80 1.28
C GLN A 231 4.42 -12.72 2.23
N VAL A 232 5.02 -13.86 2.54
CA VAL A 232 6.27 -13.91 3.28
C VAL A 232 7.40 -13.43 2.38
N LYS A 233 8.02 -12.29 2.73
CA LYS A 233 9.13 -11.71 1.95
C LYS A 233 10.49 -12.20 2.44
N ASP A 234 10.68 -12.24 3.77
CA ASP A 234 11.95 -12.62 4.39
C ASP A 234 11.67 -13.21 5.77
N LEU A 235 12.09 -14.43 6.01
CA LEU A 235 11.95 -15.12 7.30
C LEU A 235 13.02 -14.75 8.32
N MET A 236 13.95 -13.85 7.97
CA MET A 236 14.97 -13.32 8.86
C MET A 236 15.77 -14.43 9.56
N GLY A 237 16.26 -15.41 8.78
CA GLY A 237 17.09 -16.51 9.26
C GLY A 237 16.33 -17.74 9.76
N GLY A 238 15.00 -17.71 9.88
CA GLY A 238 14.18 -18.87 10.12
C GLY A 238 13.82 -19.64 8.86
N ASP A 239 13.27 -20.83 9.01
CA ASP A 239 12.89 -21.74 7.92
C ASP A 239 11.40 -21.69 7.58
N TYR A 240 10.57 -21.32 8.55
CA TYR A 240 9.11 -21.29 8.40
C TYR A 240 8.43 -20.32 9.36
N TRP A 241 7.20 -19.93 9.00
CA TRP A 241 6.28 -19.11 9.78
C TRP A 241 4.95 -19.83 10.00
N TYR A 242 4.32 -19.64 11.16
CA TYR A 242 2.96 -20.11 11.41
C TYR A 242 1.94 -19.16 10.77
N ASP A 243 1.08 -19.72 9.92
CA ASP A 243 -0.01 -18.97 9.30
C ASP A 243 -1.22 -18.92 10.23
N ILE A 244 -1.10 -18.11 11.27
CA ILE A 244 -2.13 -17.88 12.28
C ILE A 244 -2.35 -16.39 12.52
N ASP A 245 -3.54 -16.04 13.01
CA ASP A 245 -3.83 -14.71 13.55
C ASP A 245 -3.26 -14.62 14.97
N LYS A 246 -2.21 -13.85 15.11
CA LYS A 246 -1.48 -13.68 16.39
C LYS A 246 -2.32 -13.04 17.50
N PHE A 247 -3.35 -12.27 17.15
CA PHE A 247 -4.23 -11.65 18.15
C PHE A 247 -5.26 -12.65 18.65
N ALA A 248 -5.84 -13.43 17.75
CA ALA A 248 -6.73 -14.52 18.15
C ALA A 248 -5.99 -15.63 18.92
N ASP A 249 -4.75 -15.93 18.54
CA ASP A 249 -3.87 -16.87 19.25
C ASP A 249 -3.59 -16.42 20.70
N ARG A 250 -3.37 -15.11 20.89
CA ARG A 250 -3.13 -14.52 22.21
C ARG A 250 -4.39 -14.39 23.06
N ASP A 251 -5.50 -13.93 22.46
CA ASP A 251 -6.66 -13.41 23.18
C ASP A 251 -7.80 -14.44 23.28
N MET A 252 -7.78 -15.50 22.47
CA MET A 252 -8.81 -16.53 22.42
C MET A 252 -8.27 -17.90 22.86
N ALA A 253 -8.94 -18.54 23.79
CA ALA A 253 -8.60 -19.90 24.27
C ALA A 253 -9.03 -20.99 23.28
N SER A 254 -8.91 -20.77 21.98
CA SER A 254 -9.34 -21.70 20.92
C SER A 254 -8.30 -21.78 19.82
N GLU A 255 -7.72 -22.96 19.63
CA GLU A 255 -6.77 -23.18 18.53
C GLU A 255 -7.39 -22.92 17.16
N THR A 256 -8.68 -23.19 16.97
CA THR A 256 -9.36 -22.98 15.69
C THR A 256 -9.60 -21.50 15.38
N ALA A 257 -9.81 -20.68 16.39
CA ALA A 257 -10.02 -19.24 16.20
C ALA A 257 -8.76 -18.51 15.66
N ALA A 258 -7.59 -19.05 15.95
CA ALA A 258 -6.33 -18.48 15.48
C ALA A 258 -5.96 -18.90 14.04
N GLN A 259 -6.64 -19.88 13.46
CA GLN A 259 -6.26 -20.40 12.14
C GLN A 259 -6.71 -19.45 11.02
N ASN A 260 -5.79 -19.06 10.13
CA ASN A 260 -6.11 -18.34 8.91
C ASN A 260 -6.65 -19.28 7.80
N ASP A 261 -6.32 -20.57 7.86
CA ASP A 261 -6.76 -21.61 6.94
C ASP A 261 -7.40 -22.77 7.73
N LEU A 262 -8.70 -22.68 7.94
CA LEU A 262 -9.47 -23.68 8.69
C LEU A 262 -9.58 -25.01 7.94
N ASP A 263 -9.70 -25.01 6.61
CA ASP A 263 -9.79 -26.22 5.82
C ASP A 263 -8.49 -27.02 5.93
N TYR A 264 -7.35 -26.34 5.87
CA TYR A 264 -6.05 -26.97 6.09
C TYR A 264 -5.93 -27.53 7.51
N TYR A 265 -6.34 -26.76 8.52
CA TYR A 265 -6.28 -27.20 9.92
C TYR A 265 -7.15 -28.44 10.17
N TRP A 266 -8.37 -28.48 9.65
CA TRP A 266 -9.25 -29.65 9.77
C TRP A 266 -8.70 -30.89 9.06
N ALA A 267 -8.01 -30.70 7.93
CA ALA A 267 -7.41 -31.81 7.18
C ALA A 267 -6.15 -32.36 7.83
N THR A 268 -5.35 -31.56 8.50
CA THR A 268 -4.01 -31.92 8.99
C THR A 268 -3.89 -31.98 10.53
N GLY A 269 -4.78 -31.31 11.24
CA GLY A 269 -4.76 -31.18 12.70
C GLY A 269 -3.69 -30.21 13.24
N HIS A 270 -3.14 -29.34 12.40
CA HIS A 270 -2.17 -28.33 12.79
C HIS A 270 -2.28 -27.06 11.91
N ALA A 271 -1.73 -25.94 12.38
CA ALA A 271 -1.67 -24.70 11.62
C ALA A 271 -0.89 -24.87 10.31
N ARG A 272 -1.26 -24.13 9.28
CA ARG A 272 -0.49 -24.06 8.04
C ARG A 272 0.84 -23.36 8.29
N ILE A 273 1.89 -23.85 7.65
CA ILE A 273 3.20 -23.19 7.63
C ILE A 273 3.35 -22.41 6.33
N ALA A 274 4.03 -21.28 6.41
CA ALA A 274 4.37 -20.45 5.27
C ALA A 274 5.91 -20.28 5.16
N ARG A 275 6.42 -20.34 3.95
CA ARG A 275 7.82 -20.14 3.59
C ARG A 275 7.98 -18.87 2.77
N VAL A 276 9.21 -18.44 2.52
CA VAL A 276 9.47 -17.28 1.65
C VAL A 276 8.79 -17.47 0.30
N GLY A 277 8.00 -16.47 -0.11
CA GLY A 277 7.21 -16.50 -1.32
C GLY A 277 5.78 -17.02 -1.15
N ASP A 278 5.44 -17.68 -0.04
CA ASP A 278 4.09 -18.15 0.20
C ASP A 278 3.16 -17.02 0.60
N LYS A 279 1.92 -17.09 0.14
CA LYS A 279 0.83 -16.26 0.65
C LYS A 279 0.37 -16.77 2.00
N TYR A 280 0.09 -15.86 2.92
CA TYR A 280 -0.36 -16.19 4.26
C TYR A 280 -1.35 -15.13 4.75
N GLY A 281 -2.05 -15.43 5.86
CA GLY A 281 -2.98 -14.51 6.49
C GLY A 281 -4.25 -14.34 5.68
N TYR A 282 -4.17 -13.63 4.58
CA TYR A 282 -5.34 -13.38 3.73
C TYR A 282 -5.00 -13.42 2.24
N TYR A 283 -5.99 -13.84 1.46
CA TYR A 283 -6.02 -13.74 0.01
C TYR A 283 -7.46 -13.57 -0.46
N TYR A 284 -7.77 -12.41 -0.99
CA TYR A 284 -9.08 -12.17 -1.59
C TYR A 284 -8.96 -11.34 -2.87
N ARG A 285 -10.02 -11.37 -3.66
CA ARG A 285 -10.08 -10.71 -4.95
C ARG A 285 -11.34 -9.85 -5.02
N ALA A 286 -11.17 -8.58 -5.38
CA ALA A 286 -12.25 -7.68 -5.70
C ALA A 286 -12.45 -7.59 -7.22
N HIS A 287 -13.70 -7.55 -7.66
CA HIS A 287 -14.11 -7.29 -9.04
C HIS A 287 -15.00 -6.06 -9.06
N LEU A 288 -14.68 -5.13 -9.95
CA LEU A 288 -15.48 -3.94 -10.20
C LEU A 288 -15.85 -3.91 -11.67
N LEU A 289 -17.14 -3.73 -11.95
CA LEU A 289 -17.68 -3.39 -13.27
C LEU A 289 -18.37 -2.04 -13.16
N GLU A 290 -17.91 -1.08 -13.93
CA GLU A 290 -18.50 0.25 -14.00
C GLU A 290 -18.86 0.56 -15.45
N THR A 291 -20.09 0.98 -15.67
CA THR A 291 -20.60 1.40 -16.99
C THR A 291 -21.26 2.75 -16.86
N ASN A 292 -20.99 3.63 -17.80
CA ASN A 292 -21.58 4.96 -17.86
C ASN A 292 -21.92 5.31 -19.31
N ALA A 293 -23.08 5.95 -19.50
CA ALA A 293 -23.47 6.56 -20.78
C ALA A 293 -23.92 7.99 -20.51
N TRP A 294 -23.55 8.90 -21.38
CA TRP A 294 -23.83 10.32 -21.22
C TRP A 294 -24.07 11.00 -22.57
N ALA A 295 -24.83 12.09 -22.55
CA ALA A 295 -25.03 12.96 -23.71
C ALA A 295 -25.01 14.41 -23.26
N ASN A 296 -24.46 15.26 -24.10
CA ASN A 296 -24.45 16.72 -23.93
C ASN A 296 -24.93 17.38 -25.21
N TYR A 297 -25.80 18.36 -25.06
CA TYR A 297 -26.24 19.24 -26.12
C TYR A 297 -25.86 20.67 -25.81
N THR A 298 -25.22 21.34 -26.76
CA THR A 298 -24.83 22.74 -26.66
C THR A 298 -25.44 23.53 -27.80
N SER A 299 -26.12 24.65 -27.48
CA SER A 299 -26.61 25.61 -28.45
C SER A 299 -26.08 26.98 -28.08
N VAL A 300 -25.41 27.67 -29.00
CA VAL A 300 -24.87 29.00 -28.79
C VAL A 300 -25.73 30.01 -29.56
N SER A 301 -26.44 30.87 -28.81
CA SER A 301 -27.20 32.00 -29.36
C SER A 301 -26.41 33.26 -29.14
N TYR A 302 -26.01 33.94 -30.24
CA TYR A 302 -25.40 35.25 -30.16
C TYR A 302 -26.49 36.31 -30.14
N THR A 303 -26.81 36.89 -28.99
CA THR A 303 -27.51 38.15 -28.92
C THR A 303 -26.49 39.29 -29.11
N HIS A 304 -26.55 39.96 -30.27
CA HIS A 304 -25.83 41.20 -30.44
C HIS A 304 -26.46 42.28 -29.56
N LEU A 305 -25.98 42.48 -28.37
CA LEU A 305 -26.21 43.69 -27.63
C LEU A 305 -25.38 44.82 -28.32
N ARG A 306 -26.02 45.58 -29.25
CA ARG A 306 -25.52 46.86 -29.64
C ARG A 306 -25.72 47.83 -28.46
N ALA A 307 -24.68 48.18 -27.76
CA ALA A 307 -24.67 49.36 -26.92
C ALA A 307 -24.87 50.58 -27.84
N HIS A 308 -26.04 51.22 -27.80
CA HIS A 308 -26.20 52.55 -28.32
C HIS A 308 -25.48 53.46 -27.36
N GLU A 309 -24.30 53.96 -27.77
CA GLU A 309 -23.70 55.12 -27.14
C GLU A 309 -24.62 56.31 -27.49
N THR A 310 -25.36 56.79 -26.52
CA THR A 310 -25.98 58.11 -26.57
C THR A 310 -24.87 59.13 -26.30
N LEU A 311 -24.35 59.73 -27.35
CA LEU A 311 -23.65 61.00 -27.26
C LEU A 311 -24.62 62.04 -26.68
N SER A 312 -24.49 62.38 -25.41
CA SER A 312 -25.02 63.61 -24.84
C SER A 312 -23.95 64.69 -25.00
N ASP A 313 -24.12 65.51 -26.01
CA ASP A 313 -23.48 66.84 -26.05
C ASP A 313 -24.03 67.67 -24.90
N LEU A 314 -23.12 68.17 -24.04
CA LEU A 314 -23.16 69.41 -23.31
C LEU A 314 -21.78 69.73 -22.76
#